data_823677bbeaf2896642659df71560afd0
#
_entry.id   823677bbeaf2896642659df71560afd0
#
_cell.length_a   1.000
_cell.length_b   1.000
_cell.length_c   1.000
_cell.angle_alpha   90.00
_cell.angle_beta   90.00
_cell.angle_gamma   90.00
#
_symmetry.space_group_name_H-M   'P 1'
#
loop_
_entity.id
_entity.type
_entity.pdbx_description
1 polymer ?
#
loop_
_entity_poly.entity_id
_entity_poly.type
_entity_poly.pdbx_seq_one_letter_code
_entity_poly.pdbx_strand_id
1 'polypeptide(L)'
;MGIDYVELKSFIAKKQILLTGAGFSKDFGGYLATQMWSVIFSQPEISRHSDIRDILLDQLDYELAYSKVLHASCFGDEVKADFTKAVERSYQQMHEAFYENGVRIPAVGVCKAIVRAFCGRQERERGFVFTLNQD
;
A
#
# COMPACT_ATOMS: atom_id res chain seq x y z
N MET A 1 -27.09 -10.11 1.61
CA MET A 1 -27.63 -9.35 0.47
C MET A 1 -26.61 -9.43 -0.65
N GLY A 2 -26.82 -10.30 -1.64
CA GLY A 2 -25.95 -10.38 -2.81
C GLY A 2 -26.33 -9.28 -3.79
N ILE A 3 -25.40 -8.39 -4.12
CA ILE A 3 -25.59 -7.43 -5.21
C ILE A 3 -25.55 -8.24 -6.50
N ASP A 4 -26.62 -8.16 -7.32
CA ASP A 4 -26.66 -8.83 -8.59
C ASP A 4 -25.61 -8.22 -9.53
N TYR A 5 -24.77 -9.10 -10.11
CA TYR A 5 -23.69 -8.70 -11.03
C TYR A 5 -24.21 -7.92 -12.25
N VAL A 6 -25.44 -8.18 -12.67
CA VAL A 6 -26.09 -7.49 -13.81
C VAL A 6 -26.46 -6.06 -13.44
N GLU A 7 -26.98 -5.84 -12.23
CA GLU A 7 -27.26 -4.49 -11.71
C GLU A 7 -25.96 -3.68 -11.53
N LEU A 8 -24.93 -4.31 -10.95
CA LEU A 8 -23.62 -3.67 -10.82
C LEU A 8 -23.06 -3.25 -12.18
N LYS A 9 -23.17 -4.10 -13.19
CA LYS A 9 -22.68 -3.84 -14.55
C LYS A 9 -23.42 -2.70 -15.25
N SER A 10 -24.75 -2.57 -15.04
CA SER A 10 -25.53 -1.47 -15.60
C SER A 10 -25.23 -0.14 -14.94
N PHE A 11 -24.92 -0.16 -13.64
CA PHE A 11 -24.54 1.01 -12.86
C PHE A 11 -23.13 1.52 -13.22
N ILE A 12 -22.20 0.63 -13.57
CA ILE A 12 -20.79 0.92 -13.88
C ILE A 12 -20.60 1.37 -15.37
N ALA A 13 -21.64 1.37 -16.17
CA ALA A 13 -21.53 1.41 -17.63
C ALA A 13 -21.02 2.72 -18.26
N LYS A 14 -20.76 3.80 -17.53
CA LYS A 14 -20.26 5.05 -18.14
C LYS A 14 -19.26 5.82 -17.30
N LYS A 15 -17.98 5.66 -17.58
CA LYS A 15 -16.87 6.53 -17.13
C LYS A 15 -16.79 6.67 -15.59
N GLN A 16 -16.76 5.57 -14.89
CA GLN A 16 -16.65 5.59 -13.44
C GLN A 16 -15.19 5.58 -12.98
N ILE A 17 -14.96 6.21 -11.85
CA ILE A 17 -13.67 6.29 -11.21
C ILE A 17 -13.71 5.36 -9.99
N LEU A 18 -12.76 4.43 -9.91
CA LEU A 18 -12.48 3.66 -8.71
C LEU A 18 -11.32 4.32 -7.98
N LEU A 19 -11.57 4.78 -6.77
CA LEU A 19 -10.54 5.27 -5.86
C LEU A 19 -10.34 4.25 -4.76
N THR A 20 -9.12 3.75 -4.59
CA THR A 20 -8.77 2.77 -3.56
C THR A 20 -7.79 3.37 -2.56
N GLY A 21 -7.84 2.87 -1.32
CA GLY A 21 -6.91 3.20 -0.25
C GLY A 21 -6.35 1.92 0.38
N ALA A 22 -5.48 2.04 1.40
CA ALA A 22 -4.79 0.92 2.03
C ALA A 22 -5.69 -0.23 2.51
N GLY A 23 -6.94 0.07 2.87
CA GLY A 23 -7.93 -0.95 3.21
C GLY A 23 -8.36 -1.85 2.05
N PHE A 24 -8.18 -1.41 0.81
CA PHE A 24 -8.54 -2.20 -0.36
C PHE A 24 -7.61 -3.39 -0.57
N SER A 25 -6.33 -3.24 -0.33
CA SER A 25 -5.33 -4.29 -0.49
C SER A 25 -5.16 -5.19 0.74
N LYS A 26 -5.71 -4.80 1.90
CA LYS A 26 -5.54 -5.52 3.15
C LYS A 26 -5.92 -7.00 3.07
N ASP A 27 -7.08 -7.30 2.52
CA ASP A 27 -7.59 -8.68 2.42
C ASP A 27 -6.81 -9.54 1.42
N PHE A 28 -5.92 -8.91 0.66
CA PHE A 28 -5.03 -9.56 -0.31
C PHE A 28 -3.58 -9.69 0.20
N GLY A 29 -3.31 -9.27 1.44
CA GLY A 29 -1.98 -9.33 2.06
C GLY A 29 -1.28 -7.97 2.17
N GLY A 30 -1.92 -6.88 1.74
CA GLY A 30 -1.40 -5.52 1.93
C GLY A 30 -1.37 -5.13 3.41
N TYR A 31 -0.41 -4.26 3.78
CA TYR A 31 -0.31 -3.75 5.13
C TYR A 31 -1.10 -2.45 5.30
N LEU A 32 -1.76 -2.31 6.44
CA LEU A 32 -2.24 -1.00 6.87
C LEU A 32 -1.06 -0.14 7.32
N ALA A 33 -1.23 1.18 7.36
CA ALA A 33 -0.20 2.13 7.78
C ALA A 33 0.44 1.77 9.14
N THR A 34 -0.37 1.33 10.11
CA THR A 34 0.12 0.88 11.43
C THR A 34 0.94 -0.41 11.37
N GLN A 35 0.58 -1.32 10.47
CA GLN A 35 1.33 -2.56 10.25
C GLN A 35 2.66 -2.26 9.56
N MET A 36 2.64 -1.41 8.52
CA MET A 36 3.84 -0.96 7.84
C MET A 36 4.78 -0.24 8.79
N TRP A 37 4.25 0.67 9.66
CA TRP A 37 5.04 1.30 10.71
C TRP A 37 5.77 0.27 11.59
N SER A 38 5.06 -0.77 12.06
CA SER A 38 5.63 -1.80 12.92
C SER A 38 6.73 -2.60 12.22
N VAL A 39 6.54 -2.92 10.93
CA VAL A 39 7.52 -3.65 10.13
C VAL A 39 8.77 -2.79 9.91
N ILE A 40 8.61 -1.51 9.57
CA ILE A 40 9.72 -0.56 9.40
C ILE A 40 10.49 -0.41 10.72
N PHE A 41 9.79 -0.19 11.83
CA PHE A 41 10.40 0.00 13.15
C PHE A 41 11.24 -1.20 13.59
N SER A 42 10.88 -2.41 13.16
CA SER A 42 11.60 -3.64 13.48
C SER A 42 12.80 -3.93 12.57
N GLN A 43 13.02 -3.13 11.52
CA GLN A 43 14.16 -3.34 10.61
C GLN A 43 15.50 -3.10 11.33
N PRO A 44 16.53 -3.90 11.01
CA PRO A 44 17.85 -3.76 11.63
C PRO A 44 18.51 -2.41 11.33
N GLU A 45 18.20 -1.81 10.19
CA GLU A 45 18.66 -0.47 9.81
C GLU A 45 18.16 0.58 10.82
N ILE A 46 16.88 0.53 11.19
CA ILE A 46 16.28 1.44 12.17
C ILE A 46 16.87 1.21 13.58
N SER A 47 17.19 -0.03 13.92
CA SER A 47 17.74 -0.35 15.24
C SER A 47 19.10 0.27 15.52
N ARG A 48 19.83 0.69 14.49
CA ARG A 48 21.16 1.32 14.61
C ARG A 48 21.08 2.82 14.94
N HIS A 49 19.92 3.45 14.71
CA HIS A 49 19.74 4.89 14.84
C HIS A 49 18.66 5.20 15.89
N SER A 50 19.10 5.55 17.11
CA SER A 50 18.19 5.88 18.21
C SER A 50 17.30 7.09 17.90
N ASP A 51 17.85 8.08 17.24
CA ASP A 51 17.17 9.31 16.82
C ASP A 51 16.04 9.06 15.81
N ILE A 52 16.23 8.14 14.86
CA ILE A 52 15.13 7.71 13.95
C ILE A 52 14.06 6.97 14.73
N ARG A 53 14.44 6.11 15.66
CA ARG A 53 13.49 5.38 16.52
C ARG A 53 12.63 6.33 17.33
N ASP A 54 13.26 7.36 17.91
CA ASP A 54 12.55 8.37 18.68
C ASP A 54 11.56 9.17 17.82
N ILE A 55 11.95 9.53 16.59
CA ILE A 55 11.06 10.20 15.64
C ILE A 55 9.88 9.29 15.26
N LEU A 56 10.12 8.01 14.99
CA LEU A 56 9.06 7.05 14.67
C LEU A 56 8.09 6.85 15.82
N LEU A 57 8.59 6.84 17.07
CA LEU A 57 7.75 6.73 18.27
C LEU A 57 6.94 7.99 18.53
N ASP A 58 7.50 9.17 18.23
CA ASP A 58 6.83 10.45 18.40
C ASP A 58 5.73 10.67 17.36
N GLN A 59 5.99 10.31 16.10
CA GLN A 59 5.06 10.59 14.99
C GLN A 59 3.99 9.49 14.80
N LEU A 60 4.26 8.24 15.11
CA LEU A 60 3.42 7.06 14.83
C LEU A 60 2.91 6.94 13.38
N ASP A 61 3.38 7.82 12.51
CA ASP A 61 3.15 7.89 11.07
C ASP A 61 4.51 7.82 10.39
N TYR A 62 4.79 6.66 9.76
CA TYR A 62 6.09 6.42 9.16
C TYR A 62 6.38 7.31 7.94
N GLU A 63 5.36 7.72 7.19
CA GLU A 63 5.54 8.57 6.01
C GLU A 63 5.96 9.98 6.43
N LEU A 64 5.31 10.49 7.48
CA LEU A 64 5.66 11.78 8.06
C LEU A 64 7.06 11.74 8.70
N ALA A 65 7.37 10.68 9.45
CA ALA A 65 8.69 10.48 10.04
C ALA A 65 9.78 10.39 8.96
N TYR A 66 9.53 9.62 7.90
CA TYR A 66 10.46 9.47 6.77
C TYR A 66 10.68 10.78 6.04
N SER A 67 9.62 11.49 5.70
CA SER A 67 9.70 12.81 5.08
C SER A 67 10.51 13.79 5.93
N LYS A 68 10.27 13.82 7.23
CA LYS A 68 10.98 14.69 8.18
C LYS A 68 12.50 14.39 8.18
N VAL A 69 12.89 13.12 8.22
CA VAL A 69 14.30 12.72 8.20
C VAL A 69 14.96 13.06 6.87
N LEU A 70 14.32 12.78 5.73
CA LEU A 70 14.88 13.06 4.41
C LEU A 70 15.16 14.54 4.18
N HIS A 71 14.28 15.42 4.64
CA HIS A 71 14.39 16.86 4.41
C HIS A 71 15.21 17.59 5.49
N ALA A 72 15.48 16.97 6.62
CA ALA A 72 16.26 17.60 7.68
C ALA A 72 17.76 17.60 7.33
N SER A 73 18.40 18.74 7.50
CA SER A 73 19.85 18.90 7.30
C SER A 73 20.70 18.31 8.43
N CYS A 74 20.08 18.03 9.59
CA CYS A 74 20.78 17.46 10.75
C CYS A 74 21.10 15.96 10.61
N PHE A 75 20.47 15.25 9.65
CA PHE A 75 20.75 13.85 9.39
C PHE A 75 21.71 13.69 8.22
N GLY A 76 22.75 12.88 8.46
CA GLY A 76 23.72 12.52 7.43
C GLY A 76 23.14 11.57 6.36
N ASP A 77 23.82 11.47 5.24
CA ASP A 77 23.39 10.65 4.09
C ASP A 77 23.26 9.17 4.46
N GLU A 78 24.11 8.64 5.35
CA GLU A 78 24.04 7.28 5.84
C GLU A 78 22.72 6.99 6.57
N VAL A 79 22.33 7.88 7.48
CA VAL A 79 21.07 7.76 8.23
C VAL A 79 19.87 7.77 7.29
N LYS A 80 19.87 8.67 6.31
CA LYS A 80 18.81 8.77 5.29
C LYS A 80 18.74 7.52 4.40
N ALA A 81 19.92 7.00 4.00
CA ALA A 81 20.02 5.78 3.22
C ALA A 81 19.52 4.55 4.00
N ASP A 82 19.88 4.42 5.26
CA ASP A 82 19.44 3.32 6.12
C ASP A 82 17.92 3.37 6.34
N PHE A 83 17.35 4.55 6.55
CA PHE A 83 15.89 4.66 6.67
C PHE A 83 15.18 4.32 5.34
N THR A 84 15.68 4.81 4.22
CA THR A 84 15.17 4.46 2.88
C THR A 84 15.20 2.95 2.68
N LYS A 85 16.31 2.32 2.99
CA LYS A 85 16.47 0.87 2.88
C LYS A 85 15.52 0.09 3.78
N ALA A 86 15.26 0.57 4.99
CA ALA A 86 14.29 -0.03 5.89
C ALA A 86 12.87 0.02 5.32
N VAL A 87 12.48 1.14 4.71
CA VAL A 87 11.18 1.29 4.03
C VAL A 87 11.09 0.35 2.83
N GLU A 88 12.07 0.36 1.95
CA GLU A 88 12.13 -0.51 0.75
C GLU A 88 12.03 -1.99 1.14
N ARG A 89 12.79 -2.43 2.14
CA ARG A 89 12.76 -3.81 2.64
C ARG A 89 11.40 -4.18 3.20
N SER A 90 10.73 -3.27 3.88
CA SER A 90 9.40 -3.50 4.43
C SER A 90 8.35 -3.69 3.34
N TYR A 91 8.41 -2.89 2.26
CA TYR A 91 7.56 -3.09 1.08
C TYR A 91 7.88 -4.39 0.36
N GLN A 92 9.16 -4.76 0.24
CA GLN A 92 9.56 -6.02 -0.35
C GLN A 92 9.02 -7.22 0.46
N GLN A 93 9.10 -7.19 1.78
CA GLN A 93 8.53 -8.23 2.64
C GLN A 93 7.02 -8.35 2.47
N MET A 94 6.31 -7.23 2.37
CA MET A 94 4.88 -7.22 2.09
C MET A 94 4.58 -7.85 0.73
N HIS A 95 5.36 -7.50 -0.28
CA HIS A 95 5.23 -8.03 -1.64
C HIS A 95 5.46 -9.54 -1.71
N GLU A 96 6.52 -10.03 -1.06
CA GLU A 96 6.82 -11.46 -0.97
C GLU A 96 5.70 -12.22 -0.27
N ALA A 97 5.21 -11.72 0.86
CA ALA A 97 4.08 -12.31 1.58
C ALA A 97 2.80 -12.34 0.73
N PHE A 98 2.56 -11.31 -0.09
CA PHE A 98 1.46 -11.28 -1.05
C PHE A 98 1.60 -12.37 -2.11
N TYR A 99 2.80 -12.56 -2.68
CA TYR A 99 3.01 -13.57 -3.71
C TYR A 99 2.94 -15.00 -3.17
N GLU A 100 3.46 -15.25 -1.98
CA GLU A 100 3.42 -16.57 -1.36
C GLU A 100 1.99 -17.00 -0.98
N ASN A 101 1.18 -16.07 -0.50
CA ASN A 101 -0.16 -16.34 0.04
C ASN A 101 -1.28 -15.87 -0.90
N GLY A 102 -1.05 -14.81 -1.65
CA GLY A 102 -2.08 -14.09 -2.40
C GLY A 102 -2.68 -14.87 -3.57
N VAL A 103 -1.90 -15.73 -4.23
CA VAL A 103 -2.40 -16.57 -5.34
C VAL A 103 -3.46 -17.58 -4.89
N ARG A 104 -3.48 -17.91 -3.60
CA ARG A 104 -4.41 -18.88 -3.00
C ARG A 104 -5.62 -18.24 -2.31
N ILE A 105 -5.66 -16.92 -2.22
CA ILE A 105 -6.76 -16.22 -1.53
C ILE A 105 -7.90 -15.98 -2.52
N PRO A 106 -9.13 -16.50 -2.25
CA PRO A 106 -10.31 -16.26 -3.10
C PRO A 106 -10.59 -14.78 -3.35
N ALA A 107 -10.25 -13.92 -2.38
CA ALA A 107 -10.38 -12.48 -2.46
C ALA A 107 -9.62 -11.85 -3.64
N VAL A 108 -8.48 -12.42 -4.08
CA VAL A 108 -7.75 -11.94 -5.28
C VAL A 108 -8.61 -12.05 -6.55
N GLY A 109 -9.43 -13.09 -6.66
CA GLY A 109 -10.40 -13.22 -7.75
C GLY A 109 -11.43 -12.10 -7.75
N VAL A 110 -11.92 -11.72 -6.58
CA VAL A 110 -12.86 -10.61 -6.38
C VAL A 110 -12.21 -9.28 -6.73
N CYS A 111 -10.97 -9.03 -6.28
CA CYS A 111 -10.20 -7.84 -6.63
C CYS A 111 -10.04 -7.71 -8.15
N LYS A 112 -9.61 -8.77 -8.82
CA LYS A 112 -9.49 -8.80 -10.29
C LYS A 112 -10.82 -8.51 -10.98
N ALA A 113 -11.93 -9.02 -10.46
CA ALA A 113 -13.26 -8.78 -11.01
C ALA A 113 -13.67 -7.31 -10.86
N ILE A 114 -13.43 -6.70 -9.69
CA ILE A 114 -13.69 -5.28 -9.44
C ILE A 114 -12.86 -4.41 -10.38
N VAL A 115 -11.54 -4.59 -10.42
CA VAL A 115 -10.67 -3.81 -11.30
C VAL A 115 -11.07 -3.95 -12.76
N ARG A 116 -11.39 -5.17 -13.22
CA ARG A 116 -11.85 -5.40 -14.60
C ARG A 116 -13.18 -4.74 -14.90
N ALA A 117 -14.09 -4.67 -13.92
CA ALA A 117 -15.38 -4.00 -14.08
C ALA A 117 -15.20 -2.50 -14.33
N PHE A 118 -14.24 -1.86 -13.65
CA PHE A 118 -13.95 -0.42 -13.80
C PHE A 118 -13.06 -0.11 -15.00
N CYS A 119 -12.03 -0.92 -15.27
CA CYS A 119 -11.14 -0.68 -16.41
C CYS A 119 -11.79 -0.94 -17.77
N GLY A 120 -12.93 -1.68 -17.81
CA GLY A 120 -13.58 -2.07 -19.05
C GLY A 120 -12.78 -3.11 -19.85
N ARG A 121 -13.45 -3.75 -20.80
CA ARG A 121 -12.82 -4.76 -21.69
C ARG A 121 -12.63 -4.26 -23.11
N GLN A 122 -13.21 -3.12 -23.46
CA GLN A 122 -13.19 -2.56 -24.81
C GLN A 122 -12.72 -1.11 -24.79
N GLU A 123 -12.07 -0.68 -25.87
CA GLU A 123 -11.47 0.67 -25.97
C GLU A 123 -12.44 1.82 -25.73
N ARG A 124 -13.74 1.61 -25.95
CA ARG A 124 -14.78 2.63 -25.81
C ARG A 124 -15.37 2.78 -24.39
N GLU A 125 -15.04 1.86 -23.48
CA GLU A 125 -15.62 1.80 -22.13
C GLU A 125 -14.54 1.82 -21.05
N ARG A 126 -13.48 2.61 -21.23
CA ARG A 126 -12.40 2.73 -20.26
C ARG A 126 -12.85 3.55 -19.04
N GLY A 127 -12.79 2.96 -17.87
CA GLY A 127 -12.83 3.65 -16.61
C GLY A 127 -11.43 3.98 -16.10
N PHE A 128 -11.37 4.67 -14.96
CA PHE A 128 -10.12 5.04 -14.31
C PHE A 128 -10.05 4.38 -12.92
N VAL A 129 -8.89 3.84 -12.61
CA VAL A 129 -8.57 3.37 -11.26
C VAL A 129 -7.46 4.26 -10.72
N PHE A 130 -7.72 4.90 -9.60
CA PHE A 130 -6.73 5.65 -8.84
C PHE A 130 -6.52 4.96 -7.51
N THR A 131 -5.28 4.84 -7.09
CA THR A 131 -4.94 4.33 -5.78
C THR A 131 -4.16 5.37 -4.98
N LEU A 132 -4.48 5.46 -3.70
CA LEU A 132 -3.69 6.19 -2.70
C LEU A 132 -2.64 5.27 -2.05
N ASN A 133 -2.64 4.00 -2.43
CA ASN A 133 -1.66 3.04 -1.93
C ASN A 133 -0.36 3.18 -2.71
N GLN A 134 0.73 2.90 -2.02
CA GLN A 134 2.06 2.83 -2.62
C GLN A 134 2.45 1.38 -2.98
N ASP A 135 1.58 0.44 -2.66
CA ASP A 135 1.70 -1.01 -2.93
C ASP A 135 1.18 -1.44 -4.31
#